data_0755fa5cf61e0552cd9827e754566251
#
_entry.id   0755fa5cf61e0552cd9827e754566251
#
_cell.length_a   1.000
_cell.length_b   1.000
_cell.length_c   1.000
_cell.angle_alpha   90.00
_cell.angle_beta   90.00
_cell.angle_gamma   90.00
#
_symmetry.space_group_name_H-M   'P 1'
#
loop_
_entity.id
_entity.type
_entity.pdbx_description
1 polymer ?
#
loop_
_entity_poly.entity_id
_entity_poly.type
_entity_poly.pdbx_seq_one_letter_code
_entity_poly.pdbx_strand_id
1 'polypeptide(L)'
;MTNKDLFEALRTFEKEKGIPMDYMLQNIEKAISVACKNYYGGNENVVFKVDPEKNSFDAKLVKTVVDEVFDPNFEVTVEEAQQINKRKKFIVGDEIEVPIDPKHLGWTSVSSARNVIRQGIRQGEKGQTLIEFQSKLGEIVTATVERIDPKSGVATIKIGK
;
A
#
# COMPACT_ATOMS: atom_id res chain seq x y z
N MET A 1 -5.82 12.82 -8.16
CA MET A 1 -6.44 12.10 -7.04
C MET A 1 -5.93 12.75 -5.77
N THR A 2 -6.78 13.32 -4.97
CA THR A 2 -6.39 13.95 -3.70
C THR A 2 -6.36 12.91 -2.60
N ASN A 3 -5.66 13.17 -1.49
CA ASN A 3 -5.67 12.25 -0.35
C ASN A 3 -7.11 12.00 0.13
N LYS A 4 -7.98 13.00 0.07
CA LYS A 4 -9.39 12.86 0.44
C LYS A 4 -10.11 11.81 -0.42
N ASP A 5 -9.94 11.85 -1.74
CA ASP A 5 -10.55 10.87 -2.66
C ASP A 5 -10.06 9.44 -2.36
N LEU A 6 -8.79 9.29 -1.98
CA LEU A 6 -8.21 8.02 -1.58
C LEU A 6 -8.93 7.46 -0.34
N PHE A 7 -9.06 8.26 0.72
CA PHE A 7 -9.69 7.82 1.97
C PHE A 7 -11.19 7.55 1.80
N GLU A 8 -11.89 8.31 0.96
CA GLU A 8 -13.30 8.03 0.62
C GLU A 8 -13.44 6.69 -0.11
N ALA A 9 -12.55 6.39 -1.07
CA ALA A 9 -12.54 5.10 -1.74
C ALA A 9 -12.24 3.94 -0.76
N LEU A 10 -11.29 4.11 0.15
CA LEU A 10 -10.97 3.10 1.17
C LEU A 10 -12.14 2.83 2.11
N ARG A 11 -12.87 3.88 2.56
CA ARG A 11 -14.09 3.73 3.37
C ARG A 11 -15.21 3.01 2.62
N THR A 12 -15.34 3.26 1.32
CA THR A 12 -16.31 2.55 0.48
C THR A 12 -15.96 1.08 0.38
N PHE A 13 -14.68 0.76 0.13
CA PHE A 13 -14.20 -0.62 0.10
C PHE A 13 -14.40 -1.35 1.43
N GLU A 14 -14.15 -0.69 2.55
CA GLU A 14 -14.39 -1.26 3.88
C GLU A 14 -15.86 -1.63 4.08
N LYS A 15 -16.78 -0.75 3.66
CA LYS A 15 -18.23 -0.99 3.77
C LYS A 15 -18.72 -2.09 2.82
N GLU A 16 -18.23 -2.12 1.58
CA GLU A 16 -18.70 -3.05 0.55
C GLU A 16 -18.06 -4.44 0.66
N LYS A 17 -16.78 -4.51 1.04
CA LYS A 17 -15.99 -5.73 1.03
C LYS A 17 -15.62 -6.23 2.43
N GLY A 18 -15.91 -5.45 3.48
CA GLY A 18 -15.55 -5.79 4.85
C GLY A 18 -14.05 -5.81 5.12
N ILE A 19 -13.22 -5.28 4.21
CA ILE A 19 -11.76 -5.26 4.37
C ILE A 19 -11.38 -4.03 5.21
N PRO A 20 -10.72 -4.21 6.39
CA PRO A 20 -10.35 -3.09 7.25
C PRO A 20 -9.49 -2.05 6.53
N MET A 21 -9.75 -0.77 6.79
CA MET A 21 -8.98 0.33 6.19
C MET A 21 -7.48 0.23 6.48
N ASP A 22 -7.11 -0.12 7.71
CA ASP A 22 -5.70 -0.26 8.11
C ASP A 22 -4.97 -1.33 7.29
N TYR A 23 -5.64 -2.44 6.98
CA TYR A 23 -5.09 -3.47 6.11
C TYR A 23 -4.85 -2.95 4.68
N MET A 24 -5.77 -2.17 4.15
CA MET A 24 -5.62 -1.56 2.83
C MET A 24 -4.49 -0.53 2.80
N LEU A 25 -4.37 0.30 3.83
CA LEU A 25 -3.27 1.27 3.98
C LEU A 25 -1.92 0.58 4.02
N GLN A 26 -1.76 -0.50 4.80
CA GLN A 26 -0.53 -1.31 4.83
C GLN A 26 -0.18 -1.90 3.46
N ASN A 27 -1.18 -2.32 2.67
CA ASN A 27 -0.93 -2.80 1.31
C ASN A 27 -0.49 -1.67 0.37
N ILE A 28 -1.01 -0.46 0.54
CA ILE A 28 -0.58 0.72 -0.22
C ILE A 28 0.87 1.08 0.15
N GLU A 29 1.22 1.09 1.43
CA GLU A 29 2.60 1.30 1.90
C GLU A 29 3.56 0.28 1.29
N LYS A 30 3.22 -1.01 1.33
CA LYS A 30 4.00 -2.08 0.69
C LYS A 30 4.15 -1.86 -0.81
N ALA A 31 3.07 -1.46 -1.49
CA ALA A 31 3.08 -1.21 -2.92
C ALA A 31 4.01 -0.04 -3.30
N ILE A 32 3.99 1.04 -2.54
CA ILE A 32 4.88 2.19 -2.75
C ILE A 32 6.32 1.80 -2.42
N SER A 33 6.56 1.05 -1.34
CA SER A 33 7.90 0.54 -1.01
C SER A 33 8.49 -0.30 -2.15
N VAL A 34 7.69 -1.21 -2.75
CA VAL A 34 8.11 -2.00 -3.92
C VAL A 34 8.40 -1.12 -5.13
N ALA A 35 7.57 -0.10 -5.37
CA ALA A 35 7.79 0.85 -6.46
C ALA A 35 9.10 1.64 -6.26
N CYS A 36 9.35 2.13 -5.05
CA CYS A 36 10.57 2.85 -4.69
C CYS A 36 11.80 1.95 -4.79
N LYS A 37 11.72 0.71 -4.31
CA LYS A 37 12.80 -0.26 -4.43
C LYS A 37 13.20 -0.50 -5.89
N ASN A 38 12.23 -0.62 -6.78
CA ASN A 38 12.50 -0.85 -8.21
C ASN A 38 13.07 0.39 -8.91
N TYR A 39 12.77 1.58 -8.41
CA TYR A 39 13.22 2.85 -9.01
C TYR A 39 14.54 3.34 -8.41
N TYR A 40 14.65 3.33 -7.08
CA TYR A 40 15.81 3.88 -6.36
C TYR A 40 16.84 2.80 -5.95
N GLY A 41 16.56 1.52 -6.20
CA GLY A 41 17.47 0.43 -5.81
C GLY A 41 17.40 0.04 -4.33
N GLY A 42 16.51 0.65 -3.54
CA GLY A 42 16.27 0.36 -2.13
C GLY A 42 14.98 0.99 -1.63
N ASN A 43 14.47 0.52 -0.49
CA ASN A 43 13.26 1.06 0.15
C ASN A 43 13.47 1.35 1.65
N GLU A 44 14.67 1.19 2.15
CA GLU A 44 15.00 1.37 3.57
C GLU A 44 14.86 2.82 4.02
N ASN A 45 14.98 3.74 3.08
CA ASN A 45 14.86 5.17 3.29
C ASN A 45 13.46 5.75 3.02
N VAL A 46 12.45 4.90 2.80
CA VAL A 46 11.06 5.36 2.60
C VAL A 46 10.31 5.36 3.91
N VAL A 47 9.78 6.51 4.30
CA VAL A 47 8.97 6.70 5.50
C VAL A 47 7.56 7.09 5.10
N PHE A 48 6.57 6.45 5.72
CA PHE A 48 5.15 6.73 5.53
C PHE A 48 4.60 7.45 6.76
N LYS A 49 3.82 8.51 6.51
CA LYS A 49 3.03 9.19 7.54
C LYS A 49 1.57 9.11 7.14
N VAL A 50 0.80 8.31 7.88
CA VAL A 50 -0.63 8.09 7.62
C VAL A 50 -1.42 8.64 8.81
N ASP A 51 -2.40 9.48 8.52
CA ASP A 51 -3.36 9.99 9.49
C ASP A 51 -4.77 9.81 8.90
N PRO A 52 -5.48 8.71 9.26
CA PRO A 52 -6.81 8.44 8.76
C PRO A 52 -7.85 9.47 9.18
N GLU A 53 -7.68 10.13 10.33
CA GLU A 53 -8.61 11.15 10.83
C GLU A 53 -8.51 12.43 10.00
N LYS A 54 -7.29 12.81 9.61
CA LYS A 54 -7.04 13.99 8.75
C LYS A 54 -7.10 13.66 7.25
N ASN A 55 -7.36 12.39 6.87
CA ASN A 55 -7.27 11.90 5.50
C ASN A 55 -5.93 12.25 4.84
N SER A 56 -4.83 12.07 5.58
CA SER A 56 -3.48 12.35 5.12
C SER A 56 -2.70 11.06 4.92
N PHE A 57 -2.08 10.94 3.76
CA PHE A 57 -1.16 9.87 3.41
C PHE A 57 0.03 10.49 2.69
N ASP A 58 1.17 10.51 3.36
CA ASP A 58 2.40 11.07 2.85
C ASP A 58 3.49 10.01 2.80
N ALA A 59 4.15 9.89 1.65
CA ALA A 59 5.32 9.05 1.46
C ALA A 59 6.53 9.93 1.18
N LYS A 60 7.62 9.70 1.90
CA LYS A 60 8.83 10.51 1.84
C LYS A 60 10.07 9.65 1.80
N LEU A 61 11.08 10.11 1.09
CA LEU A 61 12.43 9.58 1.16
C LEU A 61 13.20 10.30 2.27
N VAL A 62 13.87 9.55 3.12
CA VAL A 62 14.85 10.09 4.06
C VAL A 62 16.20 10.08 3.37
N LYS A 63 16.84 11.24 3.25
CA LYS A 63 18.17 11.38 2.68
C LYS A 63 19.12 11.97 3.71
N THR A 64 20.38 11.55 3.66
CA THR A 64 21.43 12.09 4.50
C THR A 64 22.03 13.33 3.85
N VAL A 65 22.25 14.35 4.62
CA VAL A 65 22.92 15.59 4.17
C VAL A 65 24.42 15.37 4.19
N VAL A 66 25.07 15.57 3.04
CA VAL A 66 26.53 15.36 2.83
C VAL A 66 27.17 16.57 2.18
N ASP A 67 28.49 16.66 2.23
CA ASP A 67 29.25 17.70 1.49
C ASP A 67 29.27 17.38 0.00
N GLU A 68 29.51 16.13 -0.35
CA GLU A 68 29.59 15.63 -1.73
C GLU A 68 28.67 14.40 -1.90
N VAL A 69 27.77 14.45 -2.89
CA VAL A 69 26.78 13.39 -3.16
C VAL A 69 27.43 12.29 -3.98
N PHE A 70 27.48 11.08 -3.43
CA PHE A 70 27.89 9.87 -4.13
C PHE A 70 26.69 9.09 -4.67
N ASP A 71 25.60 9.00 -3.89
CA ASP A 71 24.36 8.37 -4.33
C ASP A 71 23.18 9.36 -4.17
N PRO A 72 22.70 9.93 -5.30
CA PRO A 72 21.57 10.88 -5.27
C PRO A 72 20.27 10.31 -4.74
N ASN A 73 20.13 8.96 -4.60
CA ASN A 73 18.95 8.34 -4.03
C ASN A 73 18.91 8.42 -2.50
N PHE A 74 20.09 8.44 -1.87
CA PHE A 74 20.22 8.39 -0.40
C PHE A 74 20.81 9.67 0.19
N GLU A 75 21.43 10.49 -0.64
CA GLU A 75 22.20 11.66 -0.23
C GLU A 75 21.69 12.95 -0.87
N VAL A 76 22.00 14.06 -0.24
CA VAL A 76 21.65 15.41 -0.69
C VAL A 76 22.68 16.40 -0.14
N THR A 77 23.02 17.44 -0.92
CA THR A 77 23.91 18.50 -0.41
C THR A 77 23.23 19.40 0.61
N VAL A 78 24.03 20.08 1.45
CA VAL A 78 23.52 21.09 2.41
C VAL A 78 22.70 22.16 1.70
N GLU A 79 23.13 22.60 0.51
CA GLU A 79 22.46 23.64 -0.27
C GLU A 79 21.08 23.16 -0.76
N GLU A 80 21.00 21.95 -1.31
CA GLU A 80 19.74 21.34 -1.76
C GLU A 80 18.79 21.09 -0.58
N ALA A 81 19.30 20.58 0.55
CA ALA A 81 18.52 20.38 1.76
C ALA A 81 17.92 21.71 2.26
N GLN A 82 18.68 22.79 2.20
CA GLN A 82 18.22 24.12 2.58
C GLN A 82 17.17 24.68 1.61
N GLN A 83 17.22 24.34 0.32
CA GLN A 83 16.19 24.71 -0.65
C GLN A 83 14.88 23.96 -0.41
N ILE A 84 14.96 22.67 -0.06
CA ILE A 84 13.79 21.82 0.22
C ILE A 84 13.09 22.28 1.50
N ASN A 85 13.85 22.59 2.55
CA ASN A 85 13.29 23.06 3.82
C ASN A 85 14.01 24.31 4.33
N LYS A 86 13.47 25.47 3.97
CA LYS A 86 14.02 26.80 4.33
C LYS A 86 13.92 27.14 5.83
N ARG A 87 13.15 26.36 6.61
CA ARG A 87 12.89 26.65 8.03
C ARG A 87 13.95 26.05 8.97
N LYS A 88 14.64 25.00 8.53
CA LYS A 88 15.67 24.31 9.32
C LYS A 88 17.04 24.58 8.70
N LYS A 89 18.04 24.88 9.52
CA LYS A 89 19.44 24.88 9.08
C LYS A 89 19.95 23.45 9.11
N PHE A 90 20.54 22.99 8.03
CA PHE A 90 21.10 21.66 7.89
C PHE A 90 22.62 21.70 7.98
N ILE A 91 23.18 20.67 8.61
CA ILE A 91 24.60 20.39 8.67
C ILE A 91 24.86 18.99 8.10
N VAL A 92 26.09 18.71 7.73
CA VAL A 92 26.51 17.38 7.27
C VAL A 92 26.22 16.33 8.34
N GLY A 93 25.58 15.23 7.94
CA GLY A 93 25.12 14.16 8.83
C GLY A 93 23.65 14.30 9.27
N ASP A 94 22.99 15.42 8.99
CA ASP A 94 21.55 15.57 9.24
C ASP A 94 20.74 14.70 8.27
N GLU A 95 19.51 14.34 8.69
CA GLU A 95 18.53 13.69 7.83
C GLU A 95 17.45 14.69 7.39
N ILE A 96 17.03 14.56 6.14
CA ILE A 96 15.94 15.34 5.55
C ILE A 96 14.90 14.43 4.89
N GLU A 97 13.63 14.72 5.17
CA GLU A 97 12.50 14.07 4.51
C GLU A 97 12.15 14.78 3.20
N VAL A 98 12.32 14.09 2.07
CA VAL A 98 12.02 14.60 0.72
C VAL A 98 10.73 13.92 0.23
N PRO A 99 9.70 14.69 -0.18
CA PRO A 99 8.47 14.09 -0.68
C PRO A 99 8.74 13.29 -1.97
N ILE A 100 8.11 12.10 -2.06
CA ILE A 100 8.18 11.27 -3.27
C ILE A 100 7.22 11.85 -4.30
N ASP A 101 7.73 12.21 -5.49
CA ASP A 101 6.87 12.56 -6.61
C ASP A 101 6.53 11.30 -7.43
N PRO A 102 5.25 10.87 -7.42
CA PRO A 102 4.81 9.68 -8.16
C PRO A 102 5.06 9.76 -9.66
N LYS A 103 5.22 10.98 -10.21
CA LYS A 103 5.46 11.18 -11.65
C LYS A 103 6.85 10.70 -12.09
N HIS A 104 7.80 10.69 -11.16
CA HIS A 104 9.15 10.22 -11.43
C HIS A 104 9.28 8.69 -11.32
N LEU A 105 8.30 8.00 -10.71
CA LEU A 105 8.29 6.55 -10.65
C LEU A 105 7.99 5.99 -12.05
N GLY A 106 8.93 5.24 -12.62
CA GLY A 106 8.80 4.65 -13.95
C GLY A 106 7.61 3.70 -14.06
N TRP A 107 7.13 3.45 -15.29
CA TRP A 107 5.98 2.58 -15.58
C TRP A 107 6.07 1.19 -14.93
N THR A 108 7.26 0.58 -14.95
CA THR A 108 7.51 -0.74 -14.35
C THR A 108 7.25 -0.73 -12.84
N SER A 109 7.69 0.32 -12.15
CA SER A 109 7.48 0.49 -10.71
C SER A 109 6.01 0.65 -10.37
N VAL A 110 5.29 1.46 -11.13
CA VAL A 110 3.84 1.66 -10.99
C VAL A 110 3.07 0.37 -11.26
N SER A 111 3.48 -0.41 -12.25
CA SER A 111 2.86 -1.70 -12.56
C SER A 111 3.06 -2.72 -11.44
N SER A 112 4.26 -2.79 -10.86
CA SER A 112 4.56 -3.65 -9.71
C SER A 112 3.72 -3.26 -8.49
N ALA A 113 3.62 -1.97 -8.18
CA ALA A 113 2.77 -1.46 -7.10
C ALA A 113 1.29 -1.85 -7.28
N ARG A 114 0.76 -1.72 -8.51
CA ARG A 114 -0.61 -2.13 -8.84
C ARG A 114 -0.85 -3.62 -8.58
N ASN A 115 0.12 -4.47 -8.89
CA ASN A 115 0.00 -5.91 -8.66
C ASN A 115 0.00 -6.24 -7.15
N VAL A 116 0.83 -5.57 -6.35
CA VAL A 116 0.83 -5.71 -4.88
C VAL A 116 -0.53 -5.33 -4.28
N ILE A 117 -1.10 -4.19 -4.70
CA ILE A 117 -2.42 -3.74 -4.24
C ILE A 117 -3.50 -4.77 -4.61
N ARG A 118 -3.54 -5.24 -5.87
CA ARG A 118 -4.52 -6.24 -6.30
C ARG A 118 -4.39 -7.54 -5.52
N GLN A 119 -3.17 -7.98 -5.26
CA GLN A 119 -2.92 -9.19 -4.46
C GLN A 119 -3.37 -9.00 -3.01
N GLY A 120 -3.10 -7.84 -2.42
CA GLY A 120 -3.55 -7.50 -1.08
C GLY A 120 -5.07 -7.49 -0.96
N ILE A 121 -5.79 -6.89 -1.91
CA ILE A 121 -7.26 -6.90 -1.94
C ILE A 121 -7.79 -8.33 -2.01
N ARG A 122 -7.26 -9.17 -2.91
CA ARG A 122 -7.68 -10.57 -3.02
C ARG A 122 -7.43 -11.38 -1.75
N GLN A 123 -6.33 -11.13 -1.05
CA GLN A 123 -6.05 -11.77 0.24
C GLN A 123 -7.03 -11.29 1.32
N GLY A 124 -7.33 -9.99 1.36
CA GLY A 124 -8.33 -9.44 2.26
C GLY A 124 -9.72 -10.04 2.05
N GLU A 125 -10.18 -10.14 0.79
CA GLU A 125 -11.47 -10.79 0.45
C GLU A 125 -11.50 -12.26 0.89
N LYS A 126 -10.42 -13.01 0.65
CA LYS A 126 -10.32 -14.42 1.12
C LYS A 126 -10.35 -14.53 2.64
N GLY A 127 -9.67 -13.62 3.34
CA GLY A 127 -9.67 -13.57 4.79
C GLY A 127 -11.06 -13.32 5.36
N GLN A 128 -11.79 -12.36 4.81
CA GLN A 128 -13.18 -12.06 5.21
C GLN A 128 -14.12 -13.23 4.94
N THR A 129 -14.01 -13.84 3.76
CA THR A 129 -14.78 -15.03 3.43
C THR A 129 -14.50 -16.17 4.43
N LEU A 130 -13.23 -16.38 4.79
CA LEU A 130 -12.87 -17.40 5.79
C LEU A 130 -13.50 -17.13 7.16
N ILE A 131 -13.44 -15.89 7.63
CA ILE A 131 -14.04 -15.47 8.92
C ILE A 131 -15.56 -15.70 8.87
N GLU A 132 -16.22 -15.32 7.78
CA GLU A 132 -17.66 -15.54 7.60
C GLU A 132 -18.04 -17.03 7.66
N PHE A 133 -17.27 -17.89 7.01
CA PHE A 133 -17.54 -19.34 7.05
C PHE A 133 -17.17 -19.97 8.39
N GLN A 134 -16.12 -19.51 9.05
CA GLN A 134 -15.78 -19.97 10.39
C GLN A 134 -16.87 -19.65 11.42
N SER A 135 -17.52 -18.49 11.30
CA SER A 135 -18.65 -18.13 12.18
C SER A 135 -19.88 -19.02 11.99
N LYS A 136 -20.02 -19.65 10.81
CA LYS A 136 -21.13 -20.56 10.47
C LYS A 136 -20.79 -22.04 10.68
N LEU A 137 -19.65 -22.32 11.28
CA LEU A 137 -19.19 -23.69 11.49
C LEU A 137 -20.12 -24.41 12.49
N GLY A 138 -20.73 -25.54 12.06
CA GLY A 138 -21.73 -26.25 12.82
C GLY A 138 -23.18 -25.78 12.57
N GLU A 139 -23.40 -24.77 11.75
CA GLU A 139 -24.73 -24.35 11.34
C GLU A 139 -25.17 -24.99 10.02
N ILE A 140 -26.49 -25.08 9.82
CA ILE A 140 -27.06 -25.51 8.54
C ILE A 140 -27.17 -24.29 7.64
N VAL A 141 -26.48 -24.33 6.49
CA VAL A 141 -26.50 -23.25 5.50
C VAL A 141 -27.21 -23.65 4.22
N THR A 142 -27.97 -22.73 3.63
CA THR A 142 -28.58 -22.93 2.32
C THR A 142 -27.58 -22.60 1.22
N ALA A 143 -27.45 -23.54 0.27
CA ALA A 143 -26.52 -23.38 -0.85
C ALA A 143 -27.18 -23.78 -2.17
N THR A 144 -26.68 -23.21 -3.27
CA THR A 144 -27.06 -23.59 -4.63
C THR A 144 -25.95 -24.46 -5.23
N VAL A 145 -26.31 -25.64 -5.77
CA VAL A 145 -25.34 -26.49 -6.48
C VAL A 145 -25.10 -25.90 -7.86
N GLU A 146 -23.87 -25.46 -8.13
CA GLU A 146 -23.47 -24.90 -9.43
C GLU A 146 -23.02 -25.99 -10.41
N ARG A 147 -22.29 -26.98 -9.91
CA ARG A 147 -21.68 -28.04 -10.72
C ARG A 147 -21.46 -29.30 -9.91
N ILE A 148 -21.66 -30.43 -10.54
CA ILE A 148 -21.26 -31.74 -10.01
C ILE A 148 -20.27 -32.34 -11.01
N ASP A 149 -19.10 -32.74 -10.53
CA ASP A 149 -18.14 -33.49 -11.34
C ASP A 149 -18.61 -34.96 -11.45
N PRO A 150 -18.93 -35.41 -12.67
CA PRO A 150 -19.47 -36.78 -12.84
C PRO A 150 -18.46 -37.89 -12.55
N LYS A 151 -17.16 -37.56 -12.52
CA LYS A 151 -16.11 -38.57 -12.27
C LYS A 151 -15.77 -38.70 -10.80
N SER A 152 -15.70 -37.61 -10.08
CA SER A 152 -15.33 -37.59 -8.65
C SER A 152 -16.51 -37.52 -7.70
N GLY A 153 -17.70 -37.17 -8.19
CA GLY A 153 -18.90 -36.94 -7.37
C GLY A 153 -18.81 -35.64 -6.55
N VAL A 154 -17.80 -34.83 -6.75
CA VAL A 154 -17.60 -33.55 -6.03
C VAL A 154 -18.58 -32.51 -6.54
N ALA A 155 -19.38 -31.94 -5.63
CA ALA A 155 -20.28 -30.85 -5.93
C ALA A 155 -19.65 -29.51 -5.59
N THR A 156 -19.64 -28.59 -6.56
CA THR A 156 -19.34 -27.17 -6.30
C THR A 156 -20.64 -26.47 -5.92
N ILE A 157 -20.64 -25.86 -4.75
CA ILE A 157 -21.81 -25.15 -4.22
C ILE A 157 -21.52 -23.66 -4.06
N LYS A 158 -22.54 -22.84 -4.25
CA LYS A 158 -22.52 -21.41 -3.97
C LYS A 158 -23.36 -21.12 -2.74
N ILE A 159 -22.79 -20.43 -1.77
CA ILE A 159 -23.44 -19.98 -0.55
C ILE A 159 -23.54 -18.46 -0.60
N GLY A 160 -24.76 -17.94 -0.42
CA GLY A 160 -25.04 -16.52 -0.53
C GLY A 160 -25.35 -16.05 -1.97
N LYS A 161 -25.44 -14.74 -2.15
CA LYS A 161 -25.74 -14.11 -3.45
C LYS A 161 -24.53 -13.94 -4.34
#